data_dba376ce04d98be415e78267599bb4a2
#
_entry.id   dba376ce04d98be415e78267599bb4a2
#
_cell.length_a   1.000
_cell.length_b   1.000
_cell.length_c   1.000
_cell.angle_alpha   90.00
_cell.angle_beta   90.00
_cell.angle_gamma   90.00
#
_symmetry.space_group_name_H-M   'P 1'
#
loop_
_entity.id
_entity.type
_entity.pdbx_description
1 polymer ?
#
loop_
_entity_poly.entity_id
_entity_poly.type
_entity_poly.pdbx_seq_one_letter_code
_entity_poly.pdbx_strand_id
1 'polypeptide(L)'
;LLFESFTGGLVAPESDNNLWNYKFTWNPRNVVTAGQGGAAKFLQEGKFKYIPYHRLFRRTEFLEVDGYGRFEAYANRDSLKYQSIYGLDAIQTLYRGTIRRVGFGKAWQIFIMLGMTDDSYTIEDSEHMSYRDFVNSFLPYSHSDSVELKLRHQLKIDQDDIIWEKLEELDLF
;
A
#
# COMPACT_ATOMS: atom_id res chain seq x y z
N LEU A 1 -0.89 -1.78 29.96
CA LEU A 1 0.02 -0.91 29.24
C LEU A 1 -0.18 -1.08 27.73
N LEU A 2 -0.14 0.04 27.00
CA LEU A 2 -0.35 0.14 25.57
C LEU A 2 0.79 0.96 24.97
N PHE A 3 1.34 0.49 23.85
CA PHE A 3 2.26 1.24 23.01
C PHE A 3 1.77 1.17 21.55
N GLU A 4 1.40 2.32 21.02
CA GLU A 4 1.06 2.47 19.61
C GLU A 4 1.89 3.61 19.02
N SER A 5 2.51 3.35 17.86
CA SER A 5 3.36 4.32 17.18
C SER A 5 2.97 4.38 15.71
N PHE A 6 2.70 5.59 15.23
CA PHE A 6 2.30 5.83 13.84
C PHE A 6 3.29 6.77 13.17
N THR A 7 3.85 6.34 12.06
CA THR A 7 4.79 7.14 11.28
C THR A 7 4.52 6.99 9.78
N GLY A 8 4.95 7.97 8.99
CA GLY A 8 4.86 7.88 7.53
C GLY A 8 5.62 9.00 6.86
N GLY A 9 6.17 8.73 5.68
CA GLY A 9 6.60 9.78 4.78
C GLY A 9 5.36 10.47 4.21
N LEU A 10 5.09 11.68 4.64
CA LEU A 10 3.97 12.49 4.16
C LEU A 10 4.51 13.63 3.30
N VAL A 11 3.76 13.99 2.29
CA VAL A 11 4.09 15.15 1.45
C VAL A 11 3.77 16.41 2.22
N ALA A 12 4.69 17.37 2.23
CA ALA A 12 4.46 18.68 2.80
C ALA A 12 3.34 19.42 2.02
N PRO A 13 2.51 20.23 2.68
CA PRO A 13 1.36 20.84 2.05
C PRO A 13 1.69 21.60 0.76
N GLU A 14 2.81 22.30 0.73
CA GLU A 14 3.28 23.07 -0.43
C GLU A 14 3.72 22.19 -1.62
N SER A 15 3.93 20.91 -1.39
CA SER A 15 4.36 19.92 -2.39
C SER A 15 3.28 18.88 -2.71
N ASP A 16 2.11 18.99 -2.07
CA ASP A 16 1.00 18.05 -2.22
C ASP A 16 0.16 18.43 -3.46
N ASN A 17 0.64 18.01 -4.63
CA ASN A 17 0.13 18.42 -5.92
C ASN A 17 -0.20 17.22 -6.85
N ASN A 18 -0.53 16.08 -6.29
CA ASN A 18 -1.00 14.92 -7.03
C ASN A 18 -2.19 14.24 -6.31
N LEU A 19 -2.96 13.46 -7.06
CA LEU A 19 -4.17 12.79 -6.53
C LEU A 19 -3.84 11.72 -5.48
N TRP A 20 -2.63 11.18 -5.48
CA TRP A 20 -2.17 10.20 -4.50
C TRP A 20 -1.86 10.82 -3.14
N ASN A 21 -1.66 12.14 -3.06
CA ASN A 21 -1.16 12.84 -1.89
C ASN A 21 0.10 12.15 -1.34
N TYR A 22 0.91 11.64 -2.24
CA TYR A 22 2.10 10.85 -1.93
C TYR A 22 3.20 11.06 -2.97
N LYS A 23 4.43 11.06 -2.50
CA LYS A 23 5.64 11.02 -3.33
C LYS A 23 6.66 10.09 -2.70
N PHE A 24 7.46 9.43 -3.51
CA PHE A 24 8.60 8.68 -3.01
C PHE A 24 9.67 9.65 -2.50
N THR A 25 9.96 9.57 -1.20
CA THR A 25 10.94 10.45 -0.53
C THR A 25 12.22 9.72 -0.14
N TRP A 26 12.26 8.43 -0.37
CA TRP A 26 13.38 7.54 -0.08
C TRP A 26 13.41 6.42 -1.11
N ASN A 27 13.94 5.24 -0.80
CA ASN A 27 14.08 4.15 -1.76
C ASN A 27 12.71 3.61 -2.24
N PRO A 28 12.31 3.84 -3.51
CA PRO A 28 11.02 3.40 -4.03
C PRO A 28 10.83 1.88 -3.94
N ARG A 29 11.88 1.09 -4.18
CA ARG A 29 11.82 -0.37 -4.09
C ARG A 29 11.33 -0.82 -2.71
N ASN A 30 11.80 -0.21 -1.63
CA ASN A 30 11.36 -0.57 -0.28
C ASN A 30 9.89 -0.26 -0.01
N VAL A 31 9.30 0.67 -0.74
CA VAL A 31 7.86 0.95 -0.67
C VAL A 31 7.08 -0.09 -1.46
N VAL A 32 7.49 -0.36 -2.69
CA VAL A 32 6.82 -1.32 -3.58
C VAL A 32 6.88 -2.74 -3.02
N THR A 33 8.04 -3.16 -2.52
CA THR A 33 8.25 -4.52 -2.00
C THR A 33 8.03 -4.64 -0.48
N ALA A 34 7.42 -3.64 0.15
CA ALA A 34 7.23 -3.59 1.61
C ALA A 34 6.51 -4.84 2.19
N GLY A 35 5.71 -5.52 1.39
CA GLY A 35 5.00 -6.73 1.77
C GLY A 35 5.80 -8.02 1.69
N GLN A 36 6.93 -8.01 1.07
CA GLN A 36 7.76 -9.20 0.90
C GLN A 36 8.44 -9.68 2.19
N GLY A 37 8.45 -8.84 3.23
CA GLY A 37 8.92 -9.20 4.57
C GLY A 37 7.96 -10.10 5.36
N GLY A 38 6.92 -10.66 4.74
CA GLY A 38 5.92 -11.49 5.37
C GLY A 38 4.73 -10.73 5.95
N ALA A 39 3.96 -11.39 6.82
CA ALA A 39 2.79 -10.78 7.45
C ALA A 39 3.18 -9.66 8.41
N ALA A 40 2.34 -8.64 8.52
CA ALA A 40 2.40 -7.71 9.63
C ALA A 40 2.01 -8.45 10.93
N LYS A 41 2.77 -8.23 12.00
CA LYS A 41 2.59 -8.91 13.29
C LYS A 41 2.58 -7.88 14.41
N PHE A 42 1.61 -8.00 15.30
CA PHE A 42 1.49 -7.11 16.45
C PHE A 42 0.76 -7.79 17.61
N LEU A 43 0.79 -7.16 18.76
CA LEU A 43 0.06 -7.58 19.95
C LEU A 43 -1.08 -6.60 20.19
N GLN A 44 -2.27 -7.11 20.45
CA GLN A 44 -3.45 -6.32 20.77
C GLN A 44 -4.23 -6.98 21.90
N GLU A 45 -4.36 -6.29 23.01
CA GLU A 45 -5.06 -6.80 24.21
C GLU A 45 -4.60 -8.22 24.63
N GLY A 46 -3.29 -8.43 24.64
CA GLY A 46 -2.67 -9.71 25.00
C GLY A 46 -2.78 -10.80 23.92
N LYS A 47 -3.31 -10.47 22.72
CA LYS A 47 -3.48 -11.44 21.63
C LYS A 47 -2.58 -11.09 20.44
N PHE A 48 -1.86 -12.08 19.94
CA PHE A 48 -1.09 -11.93 18.71
C PHE A 48 -2.01 -11.78 17.49
N LYS A 49 -1.70 -10.81 16.66
CA LYS A 49 -2.42 -10.51 15.42
C LYS A 49 -1.49 -10.60 14.23
N TYR A 50 -2.03 -11.10 13.12
CA TYR A 50 -1.30 -11.29 11.87
C TYR A 50 -2.13 -10.77 10.71
N ILE A 51 -1.51 -9.95 9.85
CA ILE A 51 -2.14 -9.48 8.62
C ILE A 51 -1.24 -9.86 7.45
N PRO A 52 -1.63 -10.84 6.62
CA PRO A 52 -0.92 -11.15 5.39
C PRO A 52 -0.88 -9.93 4.48
N TYR A 53 0.20 -9.76 3.72
CA TYR A 53 0.41 -8.55 2.92
C TYR A 53 -0.72 -8.24 1.94
N HIS A 54 -1.25 -9.25 1.25
CA HIS A 54 -2.35 -9.08 0.31
C HIS A 54 -3.65 -8.55 0.93
N ARG A 55 -3.75 -8.56 2.27
CA ARG A 55 -4.87 -8.02 3.04
C ARG A 55 -4.54 -6.74 3.80
N LEU A 56 -3.30 -6.29 3.75
CA LEU A 56 -2.81 -5.19 4.59
C LEU A 56 -3.64 -3.92 4.41
N PHE A 57 -3.84 -3.49 3.16
CA PHE A 57 -4.57 -2.29 2.83
C PHE A 57 -6.11 -2.44 2.86
N ARG A 58 -6.61 -3.63 3.17
CA ARG A 58 -8.03 -3.87 3.47
C ARG A 58 -8.33 -3.78 4.97
N ARG A 59 -7.31 -3.59 5.79
CA ARG A 59 -7.40 -3.50 7.25
C ARG A 59 -6.73 -2.22 7.73
N THR A 60 -7.15 -1.12 7.13
CA THR A 60 -6.74 0.22 7.54
C THR A 60 -7.67 0.74 8.63
N GLU A 61 -7.16 1.61 9.46
CA GLU A 61 -7.89 2.39 10.45
C GLU A 61 -7.70 3.88 10.18
N PHE A 62 -8.59 4.69 10.70
CA PHE A 62 -8.51 6.13 10.53
C PHE A 62 -8.03 6.79 11.81
N LEU A 63 -7.12 7.75 11.65
CA LEU A 63 -6.58 8.57 12.73
C LEU A 63 -6.86 10.03 12.44
N GLU A 64 -7.34 10.75 13.45
CA GLU A 64 -7.35 12.21 13.45
C GLU A 64 -6.09 12.69 14.17
N VAL A 65 -5.34 13.58 13.52
CA VAL A 65 -4.17 14.22 14.11
C VAL A 65 -4.47 15.70 14.23
N ASP A 66 -4.50 16.18 15.47
CA ASP A 66 -4.88 17.57 15.76
C ASP A 66 -4.01 18.56 14.99
N GLY A 67 -4.66 19.50 14.32
CA GLY A 67 -4.00 20.47 13.44
C GLY A 67 -3.53 19.95 12.07
N TYR A 68 -3.60 18.63 11.82
CA TYR A 68 -3.12 18.01 10.58
C TYR A 68 -4.18 17.23 9.79
N GLY A 69 -5.35 16.98 10.44
CA GLY A 69 -6.49 16.34 9.81
C GLY A 69 -6.44 14.80 9.86
N ARG A 70 -7.19 14.19 8.95
CA ARG A 70 -7.45 12.75 8.93
C ARG A 70 -6.46 12.00 8.07
N PHE A 71 -5.99 10.87 8.61
CA PHE A 71 -5.11 9.94 7.96
C PHE A 71 -5.68 8.52 7.98
N GLU A 72 -5.22 7.67 7.09
CA GLU A 72 -5.39 6.23 7.21
C GLU A 72 -4.09 5.57 7.67
N ALA A 73 -4.21 4.55 8.51
CA ALA A 73 -3.09 3.80 9.05
C ALA A 73 -3.22 2.31 8.73
N TYR A 74 -2.09 1.67 8.55
CA TYR A 74 -1.99 0.22 8.40
C TYR A 74 -0.78 -0.33 9.16
N ALA A 75 -0.87 -1.59 9.58
CA ALA A 75 0.18 -2.24 10.37
C ALA A 75 1.52 -2.27 9.64
N ASN A 76 2.59 -1.89 10.33
CA ASN A 76 3.93 -1.82 9.76
C ASN A 76 4.74 -3.07 10.11
N ARG A 77 4.79 -4.03 9.19
CA ARG A 77 5.65 -5.22 9.28
C ARG A 77 5.54 -5.94 10.64
N ASP A 78 6.67 -6.36 11.20
CA ASP A 78 6.74 -7.07 12.48
C ASP A 78 6.99 -6.08 13.62
N SER A 79 5.93 -5.76 14.37
CA SER A 79 6.02 -4.94 15.59
C SER A 79 6.57 -5.73 16.77
N LEU A 80 6.37 -7.06 16.81
CA LEU A 80 6.70 -7.90 17.95
C LEU A 80 8.20 -7.94 18.25
N LYS A 81 9.04 -7.87 17.22
CA LYS A 81 10.51 -7.83 17.36
C LYS A 81 11.01 -6.64 18.18
N TYR A 82 10.20 -5.60 18.33
CA TYR A 82 10.55 -4.42 19.12
C TYR A 82 10.17 -4.53 20.58
N GLN A 83 9.44 -5.57 20.98
CA GLN A 83 8.98 -5.75 22.35
C GLN A 83 10.14 -5.77 23.35
N SER A 84 11.10 -6.65 23.14
CA SER A 84 12.31 -6.72 23.96
C SER A 84 13.25 -5.53 23.79
N ILE A 85 13.38 -5.02 22.54
CA ILE A 85 14.25 -3.88 22.23
C ILE A 85 13.82 -2.63 23.01
N TYR A 86 12.52 -2.43 23.20
CA TYR A 86 11.96 -1.30 23.94
C TYR A 86 11.74 -1.58 25.43
N GLY A 87 12.09 -2.78 25.91
CA GLY A 87 11.86 -3.19 27.32
C GLY A 87 10.36 -3.29 27.67
N LEU A 88 9.53 -3.71 26.72
CA LEU A 88 8.07 -3.75 26.84
C LEU A 88 7.54 -5.18 27.06
N ASP A 89 8.27 -6.02 27.79
CA ASP A 89 7.97 -7.45 27.93
C ASP A 89 6.59 -7.74 28.54
N ALA A 90 6.08 -6.87 29.41
CA ALA A 90 4.78 -7.01 30.06
C ALA A 90 3.64 -6.24 29.37
N ILE A 91 3.87 -5.72 28.15
CA ILE A 91 2.88 -4.91 27.46
C ILE A 91 1.72 -5.75 26.92
N GLN A 92 0.51 -5.20 26.91
CA GLN A 92 -0.68 -5.89 26.39
C GLN A 92 -1.01 -5.50 24.95
N THR A 93 -0.60 -4.31 24.52
CA THR A 93 -0.74 -3.87 23.12
C THR A 93 0.55 -3.25 22.66
N LEU A 94 1.07 -3.78 21.54
CA LEU A 94 2.27 -3.28 20.88
C LEU A 94 1.97 -3.20 19.38
N TYR A 95 1.75 -2.00 18.88
CA TYR A 95 1.40 -1.74 17.50
C TYR A 95 2.29 -0.66 16.89
N ARG A 96 2.77 -0.92 15.70
CA ARG A 96 3.44 0.08 14.86
C ARG A 96 2.68 0.18 13.56
N GLY A 97 2.25 1.39 13.23
CA GLY A 97 1.48 1.70 12.04
C GLY A 97 2.22 2.64 11.09
N THR A 98 1.92 2.50 9.83
CA THR A 98 2.30 3.48 8.79
C THR A 98 1.08 4.32 8.46
N ILE A 99 1.24 5.65 8.44
CA ILE A 99 0.17 6.57 8.05
C ILE A 99 0.35 7.10 6.63
N ARG A 100 -0.79 7.31 5.97
CA ARG A 100 -0.91 7.92 4.65
C ARG A 100 -2.13 8.83 4.62
N ARG A 101 -2.25 9.66 3.59
CA ARG A 101 -3.50 10.37 3.33
C ARG A 101 -4.60 9.38 2.96
N VAL A 102 -5.83 9.71 3.34
CA VAL A 102 -6.99 8.86 3.11
C VAL A 102 -7.16 8.54 1.62
N GLY A 103 -7.40 7.27 1.32
CA GLY A 103 -7.56 6.77 -0.05
C GLY A 103 -6.31 6.14 -0.68
N PHE A 104 -5.14 6.34 -0.07
CA PHE A 104 -3.89 5.73 -0.55
C PHE A 104 -3.99 4.19 -0.55
N GLY A 105 -4.46 3.61 0.54
CA GLY A 105 -4.49 2.15 0.69
C GLY A 105 -5.38 1.46 -0.34
N LYS A 106 -6.57 2.03 -0.62
CA LYS A 106 -7.46 1.49 -1.66
C LYS A 106 -6.82 1.50 -3.04
N ALA A 107 -6.16 2.59 -3.41
CA ALA A 107 -5.50 2.71 -4.69
C ALA A 107 -4.27 1.79 -4.79
N TRP A 108 -3.44 1.73 -3.73
CA TRP A 108 -2.27 0.84 -3.69
C TRP A 108 -2.63 -0.64 -3.73
N GLN A 109 -3.76 -1.03 -3.13
CA GLN A 109 -4.26 -2.41 -3.14
C GLN A 109 -4.42 -2.97 -4.56
N ILE A 110 -4.64 -2.13 -5.55
CA ILE A 110 -4.78 -2.52 -6.95
C ILE A 110 -3.50 -3.17 -7.48
N PHE A 111 -2.35 -2.55 -7.24
CA PHE A 111 -1.07 -3.10 -7.66
C PHE A 111 -0.77 -4.45 -7.00
N ILE A 112 -1.17 -4.60 -5.74
CA ILE A 112 -1.05 -5.87 -5.02
C ILE A 112 -1.98 -6.93 -5.63
N MET A 113 -3.22 -6.58 -5.91
CA MET A 113 -4.20 -7.49 -6.52
C MET A 113 -3.79 -7.95 -7.93
N LEU A 114 -3.13 -7.08 -8.68
CA LEU A 114 -2.60 -7.40 -10.00
C LEU A 114 -1.30 -8.21 -9.94
N GLY A 115 -0.63 -8.28 -8.79
CA GLY A 115 0.67 -8.95 -8.64
C GLY A 115 1.88 -8.09 -9.00
N MET A 116 1.68 -6.79 -9.28
CA MET A 116 2.74 -5.87 -9.72
C MET A 116 3.77 -5.53 -8.63
N THR A 117 3.53 -5.94 -7.39
CA THR A 117 4.43 -5.73 -6.25
C THR A 117 5.25 -6.97 -5.88
N ASP A 118 5.16 -8.03 -6.66
CA ASP A 118 5.88 -9.28 -6.46
C ASP A 118 7.19 -9.25 -7.26
N ASP A 119 8.33 -9.36 -6.60
CA ASP A 119 9.67 -9.41 -7.21
C ASP A 119 10.32 -10.81 -7.10
N SER A 120 9.53 -11.85 -6.88
CA SER A 120 10.00 -13.23 -6.78
C SER A 120 10.41 -13.84 -8.12
N TYR A 121 10.12 -13.18 -9.22
CA TYR A 121 10.45 -13.62 -10.59
C TYR A 121 10.91 -12.43 -11.45
N THR A 122 11.51 -12.76 -12.59
CA THR A 122 11.94 -11.78 -13.60
C THR A 122 10.91 -11.69 -14.70
N ILE A 123 10.68 -10.48 -15.20
CA ILE A 123 9.82 -10.24 -16.37
C ILE A 123 10.68 -10.34 -17.62
N GLU A 124 10.34 -11.27 -18.50
CA GLU A 124 11.02 -11.49 -19.76
C GLU A 124 10.86 -10.30 -20.70
N ASP A 125 11.91 -9.98 -21.45
CA ASP A 125 11.92 -8.90 -22.47
C ASP A 125 11.52 -7.51 -21.93
N SER A 126 11.72 -7.27 -20.64
CA SER A 126 11.30 -6.02 -19.98
C SER A 126 11.96 -4.77 -20.53
N GLU A 127 13.12 -4.89 -21.16
CA GLU A 127 13.86 -3.79 -21.78
C GLU A 127 13.16 -3.18 -23.00
N HIS A 128 12.25 -3.93 -23.64
CA HIS A 128 11.47 -3.49 -24.79
C HIS A 128 10.03 -3.09 -24.42
N MET A 129 9.63 -3.25 -23.16
CA MET A 129 8.27 -2.96 -22.71
C MET A 129 8.02 -1.46 -22.55
N SER A 130 6.87 -1.00 -23.03
CA SER A 130 6.27 0.24 -22.56
C SER A 130 5.61 0.03 -21.19
N TYR A 131 5.23 1.11 -20.51
CA TYR A 131 4.44 1.00 -19.27
C TYR A 131 3.10 0.30 -19.53
N ARG A 132 2.46 0.57 -20.64
CA ARG A 132 1.24 -0.11 -21.09
C ARG A 132 1.43 -1.61 -21.26
N ASP A 133 2.53 -2.05 -21.87
CA ASP A 133 2.85 -3.48 -22.02
C ASP A 133 3.09 -4.14 -20.68
N PHE A 134 3.78 -3.46 -19.78
CA PHE A 134 4.00 -3.91 -18.44
C PHE A 134 2.68 -4.13 -17.69
N VAL A 135 1.79 -3.16 -17.67
CA VAL A 135 0.46 -3.32 -17.04
C VAL A 135 -0.33 -4.44 -17.70
N ASN A 136 -0.33 -4.49 -19.03
CA ASN A 136 -1.06 -5.49 -19.80
C ASN A 136 -0.59 -6.93 -19.51
N SER A 137 0.69 -7.12 -19.14
CA SER A 137 1.23 -8.44 -18.81
C SER A 137 0.61 -9.07 -17.56
N PHE A 138 -0.02 -8.29 -16.70
CA PHE A 138 -0.74 -8.75 -15.50
C PHE A 138 -2.25 -8.94 -15.74
N LEU A 139 -2.74 -8.67 -16.94
CA LEU A 139 -4.16 -8.71 -17.26
C LEU A 139 -4.52 -9.94 -18.10
N PRO A 140 -5.77 -10.41 -18.03
CA PRO A 140 -6.22 -11.47 -18.91
C PRO A 140 -6.03 -11.11 -20.39
N TYR A 141 -5.72 -12.12 -21.20
CA TYR A 141 -5.63 -11.94 -22.63
C TYR A 141 -6.99 -11.59 -23.22
N SER A 142 -7.03 -10.57 -24.05
CA SER A 142 -8.17 -10.22 -24.91
C SER A 142 -7.62 -9.69 -26.25
N HIS A 143 -8.21 -10.12 -27.34
CA HIS A 143 -7.82 -9.72 -28.68
C HIS A 143 -8.33 -8.30 -29.02
N SER A 144 -9.42 -7.87 -28.43
CA SER A 144 -10.16 -6.67 -28.82
C SER A 144 -10.18 -5.57 -27.76
N ASP A 145 -9.97 -5.94 -26.48
CA ASP A 145 -10.15 -4.99 -25.39
C ASP A 145 -8.88 -4.18 -25.14
N SER A 146 -9.04 -2.89 -24.91
CA SER A 146 -7.94 -2.03 -24.46
C SER A 146 -7.46 -2.38 -23.05
N VAL A 147 -6.27 -1.94 -22.70
CA VAL A 147 -5.71 -2.14 -21.34
C VAL A 147 -6.62 -1.51 -20.31
N GLU A 148 -7.13 -0.32 -20.57
CA GLU A 148 -8.04 0.42 -19.69
C GLU A 148 -9.34 -0.38 -19.45
N LEU A 149 -9.92 -0.92 -20.50
CA LEU A 149 -11.14 -1.72 -20.39
C LEU A 149 -10.90 -3.00 -19.58
N LYS A 150 -9.79 -3.70 -19.83
CA LYS A 150 -9.40 -4.89 -19.08
C LYS A 150 -9.15 -4.59 -17.60
N LEU A 151 -8.45 -3.50 -17.28
CA LEU A 151 -8.22 -3.04 -15.92
C LEU A 151 -9.54 -2.78 -15.19
N ARG A 152 -10.40 -1.96 -15.77
CA ARG A 152 -11.69 -1.61 -15.16
C ARG A 152 -12.54 -2.85 -14.90
N HIS A 153 -12.58 -3.76 -15.88
CA HIS A 153 -13.34 -5.00 -15.77
C HIS A 153 -12.76 -5.94 -14.69
N GLN A 154 -11.45 -6.12 -14.68
CA GLN A 154 -10.75 -6.96 -13.70
C GLN A 154 -10.90 -6.43 -12.28
N LEU A 155 -10.82 -5.13 -12.11
CA LEU A 155 -10.85 -4.45 -10.82
C LEU A 155 -12.27 -4.07 -10.37
N LYS A 156 -13.25 -4.16 -11.27
CA LYS A 156 -14.63 -3.72 -11.05
C LYS A 156 -14.70 -2.26 -10.59
N ILE A 157 -13.99 -1.39 -11.29
CA ILE A 157 -13.90 0.04 -11.01
C ILE A 157 -14.63 0.78 -12.10
N ASP A 158 -15.49 1.70 -11.69
CA ASP A 158 -16.17 2.62 -12.61
C ASP A 158 -15.25 3.76 -13.05
N GLN A 159 -15.57 4.36 -14.19
CA GLN A 159 -14.77 5.45 -14.79
C GLN A 159 -14.72 6.69 -13.89
N ASP A 160 -15.75 6.92 -13.12
CA ASP A 160 -15.90 8.10 -12.24
C ASP A 160 -15.37 7.81 -10.82
N ASP A 161 -14.74 6.63 -10.58
CA ASP A 161 -14.15 6.32 -9.27
C ASP A 161 -12.82 7.08 -9.12
N ILE A 162 -12.65 7.73 -7.98
CA ILE A 162 -11.40 8.45 -7.64
C ILE A 162 -10.17 7.55 -7.71
N ILE A 163 -10.32 6.24 -7.56
CA ILE A 163 -9.24 5.28 -7.73
C ILE A 163 -8.83 5.23 -9.20
N TRP A 164 -9.79 5.27 -10.13
CA TRP A 164 -9.50 5.30 -11.55
C TRP A 164 -8.71 6.55 -11.93
N GLU A 165 -9.13 7.73 -11.47
CA GLU A 165 -8.39 8.97 -11.68
C GLU A 165 -6.95 8.92 -11.16
N LYS A 166 -6.74 8.29 -9.99
CA LYS A 166 -5.39 8.07 -9.44
C LYS A 166 -4.53 7.17 -10.32
N LEU A 167 -5.11 6.15 -10.92
CA LEU A 167 -4.39 5.26 -11.83
C LEU A 167 -4.05 5.96 -13.15
N GLU A 168 -4.97 6.74 -13.70
CA GLU A 168 -4.75 7.53 -14.92
C GLU A 168 -3.63 8.57 -14.72
N GLU A 169 -3.57 9.22 -13.55
CA GLU A 169 -2.51 10.18 -13.23
C GLU A 169 -1.10 9.59 -13.32
N LEU A 170 -0.95 8.27 -13.14
CA LEU A 170 0.35 7.62 -13.24
C LEU A 170 0.84 7.40 -14.68
N ASP A 171 -0.02 7.62 -15.68
CA ASP A 171 0.31 7.46 -17.10
C ASP A 171 0.91 6.07 -17.42
N LEU A 172 0.33 5.02 -16.84
CA LEU A 172 0.80 3.63 -16.99
C LEU A 172 0.13 2.88 -18.13
N PHE A 173 -0.94 3.43 -18.74
CA PHE A 173 -1.75 2.76 -19.78
C PHE A 173 -2.48 3.73 -20.70
#